data_8e2835071125b8e32fd99a70a272d9a4
#
_entry.id   8e2835071125b8e32fd99a70a272d9a4
#
_cell.length_a   1.000
_cell.length_b   1.000
_cell.length_c   1.000
_cell.angle_alpha   90.00
_cell.angle_beta   90.00
_cell.angle_gamma   90.00
#
_symmetry.space_group_name_H-M   'P 1'
#
loop_
_entity.id
_entity.type
_entity.pdbx_description
1 polymer ?
#
loop_
_entity_poly.entity_id
_entity_poly.type
_entity_poly.pdbx_seq_one_letter_code
_entity_poly.pdbx_strand_id
1 'polypeptide(L)'
;MKKVSLIQKNLTMLAFAGILSSFWLLGCASTSGGNTLPSVHVTSEEFKANALKVEPCEWKDIENPYENFNSVEKISEDQLEKDLDMFCWIFKTTYAGYENACERGLDLELLKKNIKNHFEGKEISVEEFFEVLKAELSGKIQDTHFSIHLNNWSWHFCDNYIVYWSDIFVKKTGDSFEVVEVGEDSAKLGIKTGSKYEGSTENLFYYPGKGEGIYRVGEIAKAEMPAYSQMSKESDGKINVVPSQEKSLSVSIDGKVYEIHAKSEIPIDIQPGVRYGEKQTENSAYISLSSFQQPPADSKYRRGADKNFQKFMKAGSKFQEKKNIIVDLRSNPGGYDTYGTNFFINLYVPGSKNISEYDLARYGIGIASKFWKAENFVPAKQVQSPALTQLEAMKYKKFNTQTREADNIVENMLLEQKNAPCKITYDSRNFLDKMAEHALPVPEKPHFTGKLIILIDRNSASATEEFVWTAKEDFGNQVIVVGENSSGCCEYWNVNPFRLSESKIVFYISATEMTGSLKRFKNWHGEGFGISPDVWTNRADLLETLVNLTGDESLCEKIPNIGQALQ
;
A
#
# COMPACT_ATOMS: atom_id res chain seq x y z
N MET A 1 19.14 28.37 -28.60
CA MET A 1 19.65 28.19 -27.23
C MET A 1 18.56 28.18 -26.14
N LYS A 2 17.51 29.02 -26.17
CA LYS A 2 16.41 28.95 -25.16
C LYS A 2 15.49 27.73 -25.27
N LYS A 3 15.33 27.08 -26.44
CA LYS A 3 14.51 25.87 -26.63
C LYS A 3 15.18 24.59 -26.10
N VAL A 4 16.51 24.51 -26.15
CA VAL A 4 17.26 23.35 -25.61
C VAL A 4 17.15 23.25 -24.09
N SER A 5 17.09 24.39 -23.40
CA SER A 5 16.90 24.45 -21.94
C SER A 5 15.51 23.92 -21.47
N LEU A 6 14.48 23.99 -22.33
CA LEU A 6 13.13 23.49 -21.99
C LEU A 6 13.04 21.99 -22.18
N ILE A 7 13.77 21.43 -23.16
CA ILE A 7 13.82 20.00 -23.45
C ILE A 7 14.63 19.26 -22.37
N GLN A 8 15.76 19.80 -21.95
CA GLN A 8 16.51 19.27 -20.82
C GLN A 8 15.72 19.28 -19.51
N LYS A 9 14.87 20.28 -19.31
CA LYS A 9 14.00 20.38 -18.13
C LYS A 9 12.96 19.26 -18.04
N ASN A 10 12.46 18.75 -19.17
CA ASN A 10 11.46 17.68 -19.18
C ASN A 10 12.07 16.28 -19.07
N LEU A 11 13.33 16.10 -19.44
CA LEU A 11 14.04 14.82 -19.41
C LEU A 11 14.37 14.33 -17.99
N THR A 12 14.77 15.25 -17.13
CA THR A 12 15.05 14.94 -15.71
C THR A 12 13.75 14.64 -14.92
N MET A 13 12.61 15.09 -15.44
CA MET A 13 11.29 14.84 -14.84
C MET A 13 10.85 13.39 -14.82
N LEU A 14 11.22 12.59 -15.81
CA LEU A 14 10.71 11.22 -15.98
C LEU A 14 11.42 10.20 -15.08
N ALA A 15 12.68 10.44 -14.73
CA ALA A 15 13.46 9.58 -13.83
C ALA A 15 13.00 9.63 -12.36
N PHE A 16 12.15 10.58 -12.00
CA PHE A 16 11.73 10.88 -10.62
C PHE A 16 10.25 10.56 -10.32
N ALA A 17 9.51 10.03 -11.28
CA ALA A 17 8.07 9.78 -11.13
C ALA A 17 7.70 8.90 -9.93
N GLY A 18 8.65 8.23 -9.34
CA GLY A 18 8.44 7.25 -8.30
C GLY A 18 8.16 7.77 -6.89
N ILE A 19 8.86 8.80 -6.39
CA ILE A 19 8.55 9.41 -5.07
C ILE A 19 7.44 10.45 -5.18
N LEU A 20 7.21 10.91 -6.40
CA LEU A 20 6.46 12.09 -6.73
C LEU A 20 5.09 11.80 -7.33
N SER A 21 4.67 10.55 -7.43
CA SER A 21 3.29 10.29 -7.81
C SER A 21 2.34 11.04 -6.87
N SER A 22 2.67 11.12 -5.59
CA SER A 22 1.92 11.85 -4.58
C SER A 22 1.90 13.37 -4.78
N PHE A 23 3.03 13.96 -5.13
CA PHE A 23 3.13 15.43 -5.31
C PHE A 23 2.95 15.89 -6.76
N TRP A 24 3.13 15.01 -7.74
CA TRP A 24 3.06 15.35 -9.18
C TRP A 24 1.65 15.48 -9.71
N LEU A 25 0.69 14.72 -9.19
CA LEU A 25 -0.71 14.86 -9.57
C LEU A 25 -1.36 16.15 -9.05
N LEU A 26 -0.73 16.84 -8.10
CA LEU A 26 -1.13 18.20 -7.73
C LEU A 26 -0.95 19.20 -8.87
N GLY A 27 -0.04 18.94 -9.82
CA GLY A 27 0.23 19.79 -10.98
C GLY A 27 -0.49 19.40 -12.28
N CYS A 28 -0.98 18.16 -12.41
CA CYS A 28 -1.62 17.70 -13.65
C CYS A 28 -3.14 17.86 -13.70
N ALA A 29 -3.79 18.34 -12.65
CA ALA A 29 -5.24 18.50 -12.61
C ALA A 29 -5.76 19.78 -13.29
N SER A 30 -4.90 20.69 -13.78
CA SER A 30 -5.35 21.92 -14.43
C SER A 30 -5.00 21.95 -15.91
N THR A 31 -5.93 21.52 -16.75
CA THR A 31 -5.93 21.82 -18.21
C THR A 31 -6.45 23.23 -18.53
N SER A 32 -6.52 24.12 -17.57
CA SER A 32 -6.93 25.51 -17.78
C SER A 32 -5.94 26.46 -17.14
N GLY A 33 -4.89 26.85 -17.89
CA GLY A 33 -4.14 28.11 -17.73
C GLY A 33 -3.65 28.53 -16.33
N GLY A 34 -3.54 27.63 -15.38
CA GLY A 34 -3.14 27.93 -14.01
C GLY A 34 -1.64 27.73 -13.75
N ASN A 35 -1.11 28.39 -12.74
CA ASN A 35 0.25 28.21 -12.28
C ASN A 35 0.46 26.75 -11.86
N THR A 36 1.43 26.06 -12.47
CA THR A 36 1.90 24.73 -12.03
C THR A 36 3.01 24.91 -11.00
N LEU A 37 3.12 23.99 -10.04
CA LEU A 37 4.28 23.95 -9.15
C LEU A 37 5.56 23.91 -9.99
N PRO A 38 6.61 24.68 -9.59
CA PRO A 38 7.87 24.60 -10.28
C PRO A 38 8.41 23.16 -10.19
N SER A 39 8.85 22.64 -11.34
CA SER A 39 9.48 21.33 -11.37
C SER A 39 10.79 21.37 -10.58
N VAL A 40 10.91 20.50 -9.59
CA VAL A 40 12.17 20.30 -8.87
C VAL A 40 13.08 19.46 -9.75
N HIS A 41 14.26 20.02 -10.09
CA HIS A 41 15.27 19.31 -10.87
C HIS A 41 16.44 18.93 -9.96
N VAL A 42 16.80 17.64 -10.00
CA VAL A 42 18.06 17.13 -9.50
C VAL A 42 18.87 16.73 -10.73
N THR A 43 20.03 17.28 -10.93
CA THR A 43 20.88 16.90 -12.06
C THR A 43 21.43 15.49 -11.89
N SER A 44 21.82 14.83 -12.99
CA SER A 44 22.45 13.50 -12.90
C SER A 44 23.76 13.52 -12.10
N GLU A 45 24.46 14.66 -12.06
CA GLU A 45 25.69 14.82 -11.27
C GLU A 45 25.37 15.01 -9.78
N GLU A 46 24.38 15.84 -9.43
CA GLU A 46 23.89 15.95 -8.05
C GLU A 46 23.35 14.61 -7.55
N PHE A 47 22.74 13.83 -8.43
CA PHE A 47 22.25 12.51 -8.15
C PHE A 47 23.37 11.54 -7.77
N LYS A 48 24.42 11.50 -8.61
CA LYS A 48 25.62 10.69 -8.35
C LYS A 48 26.38 11.15 -7.12
N ALA A 49 26.47 12.46 -6.89
CA ALA A 49 27.17 13.03 -5.72
C ALA A 49 26.50 12.65 -4.39
N ASN A 50 25.19 12.38 -4.41
CA ASN A 50 24.39 12.02 -3.22
C ASN A 50 23.95 10.54 -3.23
N ALA A 51 24.50 9.73 -4.14
CA ALA A 51 24.20 8.32 -4.18
C ALA A 51 24.73 7.61 -2.92
N LEU A 52 23.90 6.78 -2.32
CA LEU A 52 24.31 5.87 -1.24
C LEU A 52 25.23 4.78 -1.79
N LYS A 53 24.93 4.30 -3.00
CA LYS A 53 25.66 3.26 -3.67
C LYS A 53 25.56 3.44 -5.19
N VAL A 54 26.67 3.26 -5.88
CA VAL A 54 26.74 3.24 -7.36
C VAL A 54 27.38 1.92 -7.76
N GLU A 55 26.66 1.12 -8.55
CA GLU A 55 27.14 -0.16 -9.04
C GLU A 55 27.22 -0.14 -10.57
N PRO A 56 28.30 -0.65 -11.17
CA PRO A 56 28.34 -0.87 -12.61
C PRO A 56 27.30 -1.92 -12.99
N CYS A 57 26.60 -1.69 -14.10
CA CYS A 57 25.70 -2.68 -14.69
C CYS A 57 25.75 -2.58 -16.20
N GLU A 58 25.55 -3.71 -16.87
CA GLU A 58 25.48 -3.76 -18.32
C GLU A 58 24.14 -3.19 -18.80
N TRP A 59 24.14 -2.63 -20.00
CA TRP A 59 22.92 -2.29 -20.70
C TRP A 59 22.35 -3.55 -21.37
N LYS A 60 21.07 -3.86 -21.08
CA LYS A 60 20.33 -4.89 -21.80
C LYS A 60 18.98 -4.32 -22.20
N ASP A 61 18.50 -4.62 -23.42
CA ASP A 61 17.19 -4.18 -23.88
C ASP A 61 16.10 -5.06 -23.27
N ILE A 62 15.07 -4.42 -22.69
CA ILE A 62 13.92 -5.11 -22.07
C ILE A 62 12.74 -5.21 -23.02
N GLU A 63 11.89 -6.21 -22.79
CA GLU A 63 10.61 -6.37 -23.48
C GLU A 63 9.62 -5.29 -23.05
N ASN A 64 8.81 -4.75 -23.97
CA ASN A 64 7.81 -3.75 -23.65
C ASN A 64 6.57 -4.39 -22.99
N PRO A 65 6.34 -4.20 -21.68
CA PRO A 65 5.21 -4.84 -20.99
C PRO A 65 3.85 -4.24 -21.35
N TYR A 66 3.83 -3.11 -22.04
CA TYR A 66 2.59 -2.38 -22.39
C TYR A 66 2.05 -2.76 -23.78
N GLU A 67 2.77 -3.55 -24.56
CA GLU A 67 2.31 -4.05 -25.85
C GLU A 67 1.52 -5.36 -25.70
N ASN A 68 0.57 -5.56 -26.60
CA ASN A 68 -0.14 -6.83 -26.66
C ASN A 68 0.80 -7.94 -27.13
N PHE A 69 0.62 -9.14 -26.63
CA PHE A 69 1.39 -10.32 -26.99
C PHE A 69 0.49 -11.55 -27.07
N ASN A 70 0.94 -12.54 -27.82
CA ASN A 70 0.31 -13.84 -27.85
C ASN A 70 0.85 -14.71 -26.71
N SER A 71 0.01 -15.52 -26.11
CA SER A 71 0.43 -16.52 -25.13
C SER A 71 1.42 -17.50 -25.76
N VAL A 72 2.42 -17.90 -24.98
CA VAL A 72 3.42 -18.89 -25.37
C VAL A 72 3.21 -20.12 -24.50
N GLU A 73 3.10 -21.30 -25.11
CA GLU A 73 2.89 -22.54 -24.37
C GLU A 73 4.20 -23.24 -24.02
N LYS A 74 5.21 -23.14 -24.91
CA LYS A 74 6.49 -23.82 -24.77
C LYS A 74 7.64 -22.94 -25.22
N ILE A 75 8.81 -23.15 -24.60
CA ILE A 75 10.07 -22.47 -24.96
C ILE A 75 11.19 -23.50 -25.08
N SER A 76 12.27 -23.13 -25.78
CA SER A 76 13.50 -23.94 -25.86
C SER A 76 14.42 -23.67 -24.67
N GLU A 77 15.45 -24.50 -24.49
CA GLU A 77 16.50 -24.28 -23.47
C GLU A 77 17.20 -22.93 -23.65
N ASP A 78 17.54 -22.52 -24.89
CA ASP A 78 18.14 -21.22 -25.17
C ASP A 78 17.21 -20.05 -24.83
N GLN A 79 15.92 -20.20 -25.04
CA GLN A 79 14.90 -19.22 -24.68
C GLN A 79 14.73 -19.13 -23.16
N LEU A 80 14.74 -20.27 -22.45
CA LEU A 80 14.74 -20.29 -20.99
C LEU A 80 15.95 -19.56 -20.43
N GLU A 81 17.15 -19.80 -20.98
CA GLU A 81 18.37 -19.13 -20.55
C GLU A 81 18.30 -17.61 -20.69
N LYS A 82 17.80 -17.13 -21.85
CA LYS A 82 17.57 -15.69 -22.06
C LYS A 82 16.61 -15.08 -21.04
N ASP A 83 15.49 -15.76 -20.77
CA ASP A 83 14.51 -15.28 -19.80
C ASP A 83 15.08 -15.25 -18.39
N LEU A 84 15.83 -16.28 -17.98
CA LEU A 84 16.49 -16.32 -16.67
C LEU A 84 17.57 -15.24 -16.54
N ASP A 85 18.37 -15.00 -17.57
CA ASP A 85 19.37 -13.93 -17.61
C ASP A 85 18.72 -12.55 -17.49
N MET A 86 17.60 -12.35 -18.19
CA MET A 86 16.84 -11.09 -18.12
C MET A 86 16.19 -10.90 -16.76
N PHE A 87 15.53 -11.94 -16.23
CA PHE A 87 14.92 -11.90 -14.89
C PHE A 87 15.96 -11.54 -13.83
N CYS A 88 17.08 -12.28 -13.78
CA CYS A 88 18.12 -12.04 -12.78
C CYS A 88 18.74 -10.65 -12.89
N TRP A 89 18.97 -10.18 -14.11
CA TRP A 89 19.53 -8.84 -14.35
C TRP A 89 18.56 -7.74 -13.89
N ILE A 90 17.28 -7.80 -14.27
CA ILE A 90 16.27 -6.83 -13.86
C ILE A 90 16.10 -6.88 -12.33
N PHE A 91 15.97 -8.07 -11.76
CA PHE A 91 15.76 -8.25 -10.33
C PHE A 91 16.91 -7.64 -9.51
N LYS A 92 18.15 -7.97 -9.86
CA LYS A 92 19.35 -7.46 -9.19
C LYS A 92 19.51 -5.95 -9.32
N THR A 93 19.22 -5.40 -10.52
CA THR A 93 19.50 -3.99 -10.81
C THR A 93 18.36 -3.05 -10.45
N THR A 94 17.15 -3.55 -10.26
CA THR A 94 15.95 -2.71 -10.13
C THR A 94 15.20 -2.90 -8.82
N TYR A 95 15.23 -4.11 -8.25
CA TYR A 95 14.46 -4.39 -7.04
C TYR A 95 15.10 -3.72 -5.82
N ALA A 96 14.35 -2.82 -5.13
CA ALA A 96 14.84 -2.14 -3.94
C ALA A 96 15.05 -3.10 -2.75
N GLY A 97 14.25 -4.17 -2.67
CA GLY A 97 14.36 -5.22 -1.65
C GLY A 97 15.37 -6.33 -1.97
N TYR A 98 16.25 -6.15 -2.97
CA TYR A 98 17.18 -7.20 -3.38
C TYR A 98 18.10 -7.67 -2.26
N GLU A 99 18.67 -6.75 -1.48
CA GLU A 99 19.57 -7.08 -0.36
C GLU A 99 18.81 -7.90 0.72
N ASN A 100 17.59 -7.50 1.03
CA ASN A 100 16.71 -8.20 1.96
C ASN A 100 16.36 -9.63 1.48
N ALA A 101 16.11 -9.80 0.17
CA ALA A 101 15.85 -11.11 -0.42
C ALA A 101 17.11 -12.01 -0.34
N CYS A 102 18.32 -11.45 -0.54
CA CYS A 102 19.58 -12.18 -0.35
C CYS A 102 19.79 -12.61 1.10
N GLU A 103 19.48 -11.76 2.08
CA GLU A 103 19.53 -12.11 3.52
C GLU A 103 18.57 -13.24 3.87
N ARG A 104 17.46 -13.37 3.15
CA ARG A 104 16.48 -14.47 3.26
C ARG A 104 16.89 -15.72 2.45
N GLY A 105 18.08 -15.73 1.86
CA GLY A 105 18.64 -16.87 1.15
C GLY A 105 18.37 -16.88 -0.36
N LEU A 106 18.01 -15.75 -0.97
CA LEU A 106 17.98 -15.65 -2.43
C LEU A 106 19.40 -15.61 -2.97
N ASP A 107 19.72 -16.59 -3.82
CA ASP A 107 20.91 -16.64 -4.66
C ASP A 107 20.48 -16.82 -6.11
N LEU A 108 20.65 -15.76 -6.93
CA LEU A 108 20.20 -15.77 -8.32
C LEU A 108 20.96 -16.75 -9.22
N GLU A 109 22.24 -17.02 -8.94
CA GLU A 109 23.02 -18.00 -9.69
C GLU A 109 22.57 -19.43 -9.36
N LEU A 110 22.29 -19.69 -8.09
CA LEU A 110 21.73 -20.96 -7.67
C LEU A 110 20.30 -21.16 -8.22
N LEU A 111 19.47 -20.12 -8.20
CA LEU A 111 18.13 -20.14 -8.81
C LEU A 111 18.20 -20.51 -10.30
N LYS A 112 19.06 -19.84 -11.08
CA LYS A 112 19.27 -20.18 -12.50
C LYS A 112 19.68 -21.63 -12.67
N LYS A 113 20.65 -22.07 -11.88
CA LYS A 113 21.15 -23.45 -11.92
C LYS A 113 20.06 -24.46 -11.61
N ASN A 114 19.28 -24.23 -10.57
CA ASN A 114 18.21 -25.14 -10.16
C ASN A 114 17.13 -25.26 -11.24
N ILE A 115 16.69 -24.14 -11.82
CA ILE A 115 15.70 -24.12 -12.88
C ILE A 115 16.24 -24.83 -14.15
N LYS A 116 17.47 -24.55 -14.56
CA LYS A 116 18.09 -25.22 -15.72
C LYS A 116 18.20 -26.73 -15.49
N ASN A 117 18.65 -27.19 -14.32
CA ASN A 117 18.72 -28.60 -13.99
C ASN A 117 17.35 -29.29 -13.96
N HIS A 118 16.30 -28.56 -13.52
CA HIS A 118 14.93 -29.11 -13.53
C HIS A 118 14.48 -29.48 -14.96
N PHE A 119 14.85 -28.67 -15.95
CA PHE A 119 14.44 -28.86 -17.35
C PHE A 119 15.45 -29.58 -18.22
N GLU A 120 16.61 -29.98 -17.70
CA GLU A 120 17.63 -30.68 -18.49
C GLU A 120 17.06 -31.90 -19.21
N GLY A 121 17.15 -31.89 -20.55
CA GLY A 121 16.63 -32.97 -21.40
C GLY A 121 15.11 -33.13 -21.43
N LYS A 122 14.35 -32.13 -20.97
CA LYS A 122 12.89 -32.13 -20.95
C LYS A 122 12.33 -31.07 -21.89
N GLU A 123 11.08 -31.26 -22.30
CA GLU A 123 10.29 -30.21 -22.92
C GLU A 123 9.94 -29.15 -21.86
N ILE A 124 10.05 -27.86 -22.19
CA ILE A 124 9.82 -26.75 -21.25
C ILE A 124 8.47 -26.13 -21.58
N SER A 125 7.44 -26.44 -20.78
CA SER A 125 6.20 -25.70 -20.79
C SER A 125 6.34 -24.41 -19.99
N VAL A 126 5.74 -23.32 -20.45
CA VAL A 126 5.79 -22.02 -19.75
C VAL A 126 5.04 -22.09 -18.42
N GLU A 127 3.99 -22.89 -18.32
CA GLU A 127 3.26 -23.11 -17.08
C GLU A 127 4.15 -23.80 -16.03
N GLU A 128 4.89 -24.85 -16.41
CA GLU A 128 5.83 -25.52 -15.49
C GLU A 128 6.99 -24.61 -15.11
N PHE A 129 7.51 -23.81 -16.05
CA PHE A 129 8.53 -22.80 -15.76
C PHE A 129 8.02 -21.77 -14.72
N PHE A 130 6.79 -21.29 -14.87
CA PHE A 130 6.17 -20.40 -13.90
C PHE A 130 6.10 -21.02 -12.50
N GLU A 131 5.68 -22.29 -12.38
CA GLU A 131 5.59 -23.00 -11.10
C GLU A 131 6.97 -23.23 -10.46
N VAL A 132 7.99 -23.59 -11.26
CA VAL A 132 9.36 -23.76 -10.75
C VAL A 132 9.96 -22.44 -10.31
N LEU A 133 9.80 -21.36 -11.09
CA LEU A 133 10.23 -20.00 -10.71
C LEU A 133 9.56 -19.56 -9.41
N LYS A 134 8.25 -19.79 -9.28
CA LYS A 134 7.49 -19.53 -8.06
C LYS A 134 8.09 -20.30 -6.85
N ALA A 135 8.38 -21.56 -7.01
CA ALA A 135 8.95 -22.39 -5.94
C ALA A 135 10.33 -21.87 -5.50
N GLU A 136 11.19 -21.52 -6.45
CA GLU A 136 12.54 -20.99 -6.16
C GLU A 136 12.53 -19.63 -5.45
N LEU A 137 11.50 -18.78 -5.66
CA LEU A 137 11.37 -17.48 -5.03
C LEU A 137 10.62 -17.53 -3.68
N SER A 138 9.82 -18.58 -3.44
CA SER A 138 8.98 -18.69 -2.26
C SER A 138 9.79 -18.68 -0.96
N GLY A 139 9.33 -17.91 0.04
CA GLY A 139 9.98 -17.72 1.34
C GLY A 139 11.20 -16.81 1.34
N LYS A 140 11.68 -16.38 0.14
CA LYS A 140 12.85 -15.50 -0.01
C LYS A 140 12.48 -14.03 -0.21
N ILE A 141 11.22 -13.74 -0.56
CA ILE A 141 10.72 -12.39 -0.83
C ILE A 141 9.63 -12.08 0.19
N GLN A 142 9.77 -10.95 0.87
CA GLN A 142 8.80 -10.39 1.80
C GLN A 142 8.44 -8.98 1.32
N ASP A 143 7.71 -8.93 0.22
CA ASP A 143 7.23 -7.71 -0.43
C ASP A 143 5.86 -8.02 -1.02
N THR A 144 4.82 -7.43 -0.48
CA THR A 144 3.43 -7.65 -0.89
C THR A 144 3.15 -7.12 -2.30
N HIS A 145 3.94 -6.16 -2.76
CA HIS A 145 3.87 -5.65 -4.13
C HIS A 145 4.59 -6.54 -5.16
N PHE A 146 5.50 -7.42 -4.69
CA PHE A 146 6.18 -8.32 -5.62
C PHE A 146 5.26 -9.46 -6.04
N SER A 147 5.12 -9.66 -7.33
CA SER A 147 4.29 -10.73 -7.89
C SER A 147 4.78 -11.19 -9.25
N ILE A 148 4.47 -12.44 -9.61
CA ILE A 148 4.65 -12.98 -10.96
C ILE A 148 3.29 -13.35 -11.55
N HIS A 149 3.16 -13.19 -12.86
CA HIS A 149 1.90 -13.38 -13.56
C HIS A 149 2.11 -14.18 -14.85
N LEU A 150 1.21 -15.12 -15.11
CA LEU A 150 1.12 -15.85 -16.35
C LEU A 150 -0.35 -15.94 -16.76
N ASN A 151 -0.72 -15.36 -17.91
CA ASN A 151 -2.10 -15.28 -18.38
C ASN A 151 -3.03 -14.65 -17.33
N ASN A 152 -3.96 -15.43 -16.77
CA ASN A 152 -4.89 -15.01 -15.70
C ASN A 152 -4.42 -15.40 -14.28
N TRP A 153 -3.27 -16.04 -14.17
CA TRP A 153 -2.69 -16.46 -12.88
C TRP A 153 -1.78 -15.39 -12.35
N SER A 154 -1.87 -15.12 -11.05
CA SER A 154 -0.96 -14.25 -10.32
C SER A 154 -0.53 -14.91 -9.03
N TRP A 155 0.73 -14.73 -8.65
CA TRP A 155 1.27 -15.21 -7.39
C TRP A 155 2.02 -14.11 -6.66
N HIS A 156 1.65 -13.90 -5.41
CA HIS A 156 2.32 -12.99 -4.47
C HIS A 156 3.13 -13.79 -3.47
N PHE A 157 4.28 -13.29 -3.05
CA PHE A 157 5.26 -14.05 -2.27
C PHE A 157 5.26 -13.72 -0.79
N CYS A 158 4.64 -12.62 -0.41
CA CYS A 158 4.57 -12.20 0.97
C CYS A 158 3.58 -13.05 1.78
N ASP A 159 4.00 -13.45 2.96
CA ASP A 159 3.11 -14.07 3.93
C ASP A 159 2.14 -13.02 4.50
N ASN A 160 0.86 -13.33 4.55
CA ASN A 160 -0.15 -12.44 5.11
C ASN A 160 -0.56 -12.93 6.50
N TYR A 161 -0.78 -12.00 7.42
CA TYR A 161 -1.22 -12.27 8.78
C TYR A 161 -2.61 -11.68 9.01
N ILE A 162 -3.46 -12.46 9.65
CA ILE A 162 -4.84 -12.08 9.95
C ILE A 162 -5.16 -12.39 11.41
N VAL A 163 -6.14 -11.69 11.97
CA VAL A 163 -6.63 -11.97 13.31
C VAL A 163 -7.66 -13.10 13.30
N TYR A 164 -7.49 -14.04 14.22
CA TYR A 164 -8.45 -15.10 14.52
C TYR A 164 -9.10 -14.81 15.87
N TRP A 165 -10.39 -14.59 15.86
CA TRP A 165 -11.19 -14.22 17.01
C TRP A 165 -11.78 -15.43 17.71
N SER A 166 -11.61 -15.55 19.01
CA SER A 166 -12.43 -16.42 19.84
C SER A 166 -13.76 -15.75 20.21
N ASP A 167 -14.61 -16.48 20.90
CA ASP A 167 -15.85 -16.02 21.50
C ASP A 167 -15.73 -15.70 23.00
N ILE A 168 -14.48 -15.41 23.48
CA ILE A 168 -14.19 -15.08 24.87
C ILE A 168 -13.82 -13.60 24.99
N PHE A 169 -14.49 -12.92 25.94
CA PHE A 169 -14.16 -11.55 26.33
C PHE A 169 -13.74 -11.50 27.79
N VAL A 170 -12.69 -10.71 28.06
CA VAL A 170 -12.13 -10.55 29.39
C VAL A 170 -12.08 -9.08 29.77
N LYS A 171 -12.19 -8.80 31.06
CA LYS A 171 -12.03 -7.45 31.63
C LYS A 171 -10.79 -7.39 32.50
N LYS A 172 -10.02 -6.33 32.38
CA LYS A 172 -8.89 -6.07 33.25
C LYS A 172 -9.40 -5.68 34.65
N THR A 173 -8.96 -6.41 35.67
CA THR A 173 -9.30 -6.18 37.08
C THR A 173 -8.00 -6.16 37.88
N GLY A 174 -7.49 -4.95 38.21
CA GLY A 174 -6.14 -4.80 38.76
C GLY A 174 -5.05 -5.28 37.82
N ASP A 175 -4.24 -6.24 38.28
CA ASP A 175 -3.18 -6.89 37.48
C ASP A 175 -3.62 -8.20 36.81
N SER A 176 -4.90 -8.55 36.90
CA SER A 176 -5.47 -9.79 36.33
C SER A 176 -6.54 -9.50 35.30
N PHE A 177 -6.94 -10.54 34.59
CA PHE A 177 -8.05 -10.52 33.65
C PHE A 177 -9.10 -11.54 34.04
N GLU A 178 -10.37 -11.13 34.03
CA GLU A 178 -11.52 -11.97 34.36
C GLU A 178 -12.40 -12.14 33.11
N VAL A 179 -12.85 -13.36 32.86
CA VAL A 179 -13.78 -13.67 31.78
C VAL A 179 -15.15 -13.03 32.07
N VAL A 180 -15.61 -12.12 31.21
CA VAL A 180 -16.88 -11.39 31.38
C VAL A 180 -17.97 -11.84 30.41
N GLU A 181 -17.57 -12.39 29.25
CA GLU A 181 -18.50 -12.94 28.28
C GLU A 181 -17.87 -14.19 27.63
N VAL A 182 -18.69 -15.21 27.41
CA VAL A 182 -18.29 -16.47 26.76
C VAL A 182 -19.34 -16.83 25.75
N GLY A 183 -18.96 -17.07 24.51
CA GLY A 183 -19.86 -17.57 23.49
C GLY A 183 -20.12 -19.07 23.60
N GLU A 184 -20.96 -19.56 22.70
CA GLU A 184 -21.49 -20.92 22.77
C GLU A 184 -20.40 -22.00 22.68
N ASP A 185 -19.39 -21.81 21.83
CA ASP A 185 -18.36 -22.81 21.59
C ASP A 185 -17.42 -22.96 22.79
N SER A 186 -16.98 -21.87 23.39
CA SER A 186 -16.13 -21.91 24.60
C SER A 186 -16.92 -22.33 25.85
N ALA A 187 -18.20 -22.00 25.95
CA ALA A 187 -19.08 -22.46 27.04
C ALA A 187 -19.26 -23.98 27.05
N LYS A 188 -19.32 -24.65 25.88
CA LYS A 188 -19.34 -26.11 25.75
C LYS A 188 -18.10 -26.79 26.34
N LEU A 189 -16.97 -26.10 26.38
CA LEU A 189 -15.73 -26.57 26.99
C LEU A 189 -15.71 -26.41 28.53
N GLY A 190 -16.75 -25.77 29.09
CA GLY A 190 -16.89 -25.54 30.53
C GLY A 190 -16.28 -24.23 31.02
N ILE A 191 -15.86 -23.33 30.10
CA ILE A 191 -15.40 -21.99 30.43
C ILE A 191 -16.60 -21.14 30.88
N LYS A 192 -16.45 -20.34 31.93
CA LYS A 192 -17.55 -19.58 32.55
C LYS A 192 -17.15 -18.13 32.78
N THR A 193 -18.15 -17.26 32.80
CA THR A 193 -18.01 -15.90 33.31
C THR A 193 -17.55 -15.92 34.77
N GLY A 194 -16.66 -15.04 35.15
CA GLY A 194 -16.01 -15.00 36.46
C GLY A 194 -14.71 -15.83 36.55
N SER A 195 -14.40 -16.64 35.54
CA SER A 195 -13.14 -17.40 35.48
C SER A 195 -11.95 -16.47 35.26
N LYS A 196 -10.79 -16.83 35.83
CA LYS A 196 -9.55 -16.06 35.68
C LYS A 196 -8.85 -16.42 34.38
N TYR A 197 -8.59 -15.44 33.52
CA TYR A 197 -7.75 -15.61 32.34
C TYR A 197 -6.27 -15.55 32.73
N GLU A 198 -5.50 -16.55 32.34
CA GLU A 198 -4.08 -16.71 32.66
C GLU A 198 -3.23 -16.95 31.38
N GLY A 199 -3.83 -16.75 30.20
CA GLY A 199 -3.13 -16.82 28.93
C GLY A 199 -2.23 -15.62 28.66
N SER A 200 -1.57 -15.61 27.49
CA SER A 200 -0.71 -14.50 27.06
C SER A 200 -1.51 -13.21 26.91
N THR A 201 -0.94 -12.10 27.37
CA THR A 201 -1.50 -10.76 27.13
C THR A 201 -1.35 -10.32 25.68
N GLU A 202 -0.48 -10.94 24.90
CA GLU A 202 -0.37 -10.74 23.45
C GLU A 202 -1.61 -11.19 22.69
N ASN A 203 -2.39 -12.09 23.28
CA ASN A 203 -3.65 -12.60 22.75
C ASN A 203 -4.87 -11.77 23.19
N LEU A 204 -4.66 -10.63 23.83
CA LEU A 204 -5.71 -9.75 24.33
C LEU A 204 -5.80 -8.46 23.50
N PHE A 205 -6.88 -8.32 22.78
CA PHE A 205 -7.15 -7.20 21.90
C PHE A 205 -8.16 -6.26 22.52
N TYR A 206 -7.80 -4.98 22.76
CA TYR A 206 -8.68 -3.98 23.34
C TYR A 206 -9.95 -3.82 22.50
N TYR A 207 -11.10 -4.08 23.09
CA TYR A 207 -12.38 -4.25 22.41
C TYR A 207 -13.52 -3.46 23.05
N PRO A 208 -13.51 -2.11 22.97
CA PRO A 208 -14.46 -1.24 23.69
C PRO A 208 -15.90 -1.30 23.17
N GLY A 209 -16.18 -1.96 22.04
CA GLY A 209 -17.53 -2.25 21.58
C GLY A 209 -18.38 -3.04 22.59
N LYS A 210 -17.75 -3.77 23.49
CA LYS A 210 -18.40 -4.49 24.61
C LYS A 210 -18.29 -3.77 25.95
N GLY A 211 -17.70 -2.57 26.00
CA GLY A 211 -17.57 -1.76 27.20
C GLY A 211 -16.13 -1.39 27.54
N GLU A 212 -15.96 -0.44 28.44
CA GLU A 212 -14.65 0.06 28.86
C GLU A 212 -13.84 -1.01 29.58
N GLY A 213 -12.56 -1.14 29.20
CA GLY A 213 -11.62 -2.10 29.79
C GLY A 213 -11.87 -3.55 29.37
N ILE A 214 -12.70 -3.78 28.35
CA ILE A 214 -12.94 -5.10 27.78
C ILE A 214 -11.88 -5.40 26.69
N TYR A 215 -11.44 -6.65 26.67
CA TYR A 215 -10.54 -7.22 25.67
C TYR A 215 -11.17 -8.49 25.11
N ARG A 216 -10.98 -8.72 23.82
CA ARG A 216 -11.34 -9.98 23.17
C ARG A 216 -10.11 -10.87 23.07
N VAL A 217 -10.28 -12.15 23.36
CA VAL A 217 -9.23 -13.14 23.19
C VAL A 217 -9.13 -13.52 21.71
N GLY A 218 -7.94 -13.54 21.16
CA GLY A 218 -7.68 -13.87 19.76
C GLY A 218 -6.21 -14.16 19.52
N GLU A 219 -5.84 -14.36 18.27
CA GLU A 219 -4.45 -14.52 17.84
C GLU A 219 -4.26 -13.94 16.45
N ILE A 220 -3.15 -13.25 16.21
CA ILE A 220 -2.72 -12.91 14.86
C ILE A 220 -1.79 -14.02 14.37
N ALA A 221 -2.16 -14.66 13.30
CA ALA A 221 -1.37 -15.74 12.72
C ALA A 221 -1.35 -15.65 11.20
N LYS A 222 -0.39 -16.36 10.60
CA LYS A 222 -0.28 -16.47 9.15
C LYS A 222 -1.58 -17.02 8.57
N ALA A 223 -2.11 -16.35 7.56
CA ALA A 223 -3.26 -16.81 6.81
C ALA A 223 -2.90 -18.09 6.04
N GLU A 224 -3.77 -19.09 6.08
CA GLU A 224 -3.59 -20.32 5.29
C GLU A 224 -3.72 -20.05 3.79
N MET A 225 -4.54 -19.04 3.43
CA MET A 225 -4.70 -18.57 2.06
C MET A 225 -4.40 -17.08 2.01
N PRO A 226 -3.48 -16.64 1.10
CA PRO A 226 -3.17 -15.22 0.93
C PRO A 226 -4.43 -14.43 0.58
N ALA A 227 -4.63 -13.27 1.20
CA ALA A 227 -5.79 -12.42 1.00
C ALA A 227 -6.02 -12.00 -0.46
N TYR A 228 -4.94 -11.93 -1.25
CA TYR A 228 -4.95 -11.48 -2.65
C TYR A 228 -4.87 -12.60 -3.70
N SER A 229 -4.42 -13.81 -3.38
CA SER A 229 -4.16 -14.86 -4.37
C SER A 229 -5.42 -15.47 -4.99
N GLN A 230 -6.61 -15.14 -4.50
CA GLN A 230 -7.87 -15.68 -4.99
C GLN A 230 -8.84 -14.65 -5.58
N MET A 231 -8.34 -13.48 -5.97
CA MET A 231 -9.12 -12.60 -6.86
C MET A 231 -9.06 -13.09 -8.31
N SER A 232 -9.21 -14.39 -8.54
CA SER A 232 -9.49 -14.91 -9.87
C SER A 232 -10.91 -14.43 -10.23
N LYS A 233 -11.02 -13.59 -11.25
CA LYS A 233 -12.32 -13.33 -11.88
C LYS A 233 -12.81 -14.66 -12.43
N GLU A 234 -13.85 -15.22 -11.84
CA GLU A 234 -14.63 -16.22 -12.57
C GLU A 234 -15.09 -15.61 -13.90
N SER A 235 -15.28 -16.46 -14.90
CA SER A 235 -15.68 -16.06 -16.25
C SER A 235 -16.99 -15.23 -16.30
N ASP A 236 -17.77 -15.23 -15.21
CA ASP A 236 -19.01 -14.46 -15.05
C ASP A 236 -18.85 -13.11 -14.33
N GLY A 237 -17.61 -12.73 -13.96
CA GLY A 237 -17.31 -11.45 -13.33
C GLY A 237 -17.57 -11.40 -11.83
N LYS A 238 -17.92 -12.50 -11.19
CA LYS A 238 -18.01 -12.59 -9.73
C LYS A 238 -16.63 -12.64 -9.11
N ILE A 239 -16.47 -11.92 -8.00
CA ILE A 239 -15.26 -11.98 -7.17
C ILE A 239 -15.46 -13.10 -6.16
N ASN A 240 -14.57 -14.10 -6.15
CA ASN A 240 -14.61 -15.13 -5.13
C ASN A 240 -14.28 -14.50 -3.77
N VAL A 241 -15.23 -14.58 -2.85
CA VAL A 241 -15.03 -14.15 -1.46
C VAL A 241 -14.10 -15.14 -0.77
N VAL A 242 -13.01 -14.64 -0.19
CA VAL A 242 -12.15 -15.49 0.65
C VAL A 242 -12.96 -15.95 1.86
N PRO A 243 -13.14 -17.25 2.08
CA PRO A 243 -13.94 -17.75 3.21
C PRO A 243 -13.28 -17.37 4.54
N SER A 244 -14.08 -17.38 5.61
CA SER A 244 -13.55 -17.33 6.97
C SER A 244 -12.57 -18.50 7.17
N GLN A 245 -11.41 -18.21 7.76
CA GLN A 245 -10.43 -19.22 8.13
C GLN A 245 -10.59 -19.56 9.61
N GLU A 246 -10.37 -20.78 9.97
CA GLU A 246 -10.59 -21.30 11.33
C GLU A 246 -9.27 -21.83 11.91
N LYS A 247 -9.10 -21.66 13.22
CA LYS A 247 -7.90 -22.10 13.95
C LYS A 247 -8.27 -22.52 15.36
N SER A 248 -7.49 -23.44 15.94
CA SER A 248 -7.50 -23.73 17.37
C SER A 248 -6.52 -22.82 18.11
N LEU A 249 -6.96 -22.21 19.21
CA LEU A 249 -6.13 -21.41 20.11
C LEU A 249 -6.01 -22.10 21.45
N SER A 250 -4.77 -22.24 21.95
CA SER A 250 -4.51 -22.68 23.33
C SER A 250 -4.62 -21.50 24.29
N VAL A 251 -5.56 -21.53 25.22
CA VAL A 251 -5.73 -20.51 26.27
C VAL A 251 -5.72 -21.11 27.66
N SER A 252 -5.12 -20.40 28.63
CA SER A 252 -5.11 -20.82 30.03
C SER A 252 -6.17 -20.05 30.82
N ILE A 253 -7.09 -20.78 31.47
CA ILE A 253 -8.18 -20.23 32.27
C ILE A 253 -8.31 -21.08 33.55
N ASP A 254 -8.30 -20.46 34.74
CA ASP A 254 -8.35 -21.11 36.04
C ASP A 254 -7.32 -22.25 36.18
N GLY A 255 -6.09 -22.06 35.71
CA GLY A 255 -5.00 -23.05 35.77
C GLY A 255 -5.14 -24.22 34.80
N LYS A 256 -6.13 -24.20 33.93
CA LYS A 256 -6.38 -25.25 32.93
C LYS A 256 -6.20 -24.73 31.53
N VAL A 257 -5.55 -25.50 30.66
CA VAL A 257 -5.40 -25.16 29.23
C VAL A 257 -6.59 -25.69 28.45
N TYR A 258 -7.15 -24.84 27.59
CA TYR A 258 -8.26 -25.15 26.70
C TYR A 258 -7.83 -24.89 25.26
N GLU A 259 -8.21 -25.81 24.36
CA GLU A 259 -8.15 -25.59 22.91
C GLU A 259 -9.49 -25.01 22.46
N ILE A 260 -9.51 -23.70 22.18
CA ILE A 260 -10.73 -22.99 21.79
C ILE A 260 -10.74 -22.73 20.30
N HIS A 261 -11.94 -22.69 19.74
CA HIS A 261 -12.15 -22.39 18.34
C HIS A 261 -12.07 -20.88 18.07
N ALA A 262 -11.33 -20.47 17.03
CA ALA A 262 -11.21 -19.09 16.62
C ALA A 262 -11.39 -18.95 15.10
N LYS A 263 -11.99 -17.86 14.67
CA LYS A 263 -12.33 -17.58 13.27
C LYS A 263 -11.86 -16.19 12.85
N SER A 264 -11.37 -16.07 11.61
CA SER A 264 -11.17 -14.79 10.97
C SER A 264 -12.49 -14.21 10.44
N GLU A 265 -12.59 -12.89 10.36
CA GLU A 265 -13.68 -12.23 9.65
C GLU A 265 -13.63 -12.55 8.14
N ILE A 266 -14.80 -12.59 7.50
CA ILE A 266 -14.87 -12.62 6.04
C ILE A 266 -14.59 -11.21 5.53
N PRO A 267 -13.65 -10.98 4.59
CA PRO A 267 -13.39 -9.66 4.06
C PRO A 267 -14.63 -9.05 3.41
N ILE A 268 -14.70 -7.70 3.40
CA ILE A 268 -15.72 -6.99 2.63
C ILE A 268 -15.42 -7.19 1.14
N ASP A 269 -16.44 -7.51 0.34
CA ASP A 269 -16.31 -7.65 -1.10
C ASP A 269 -15.76 -6.37 -1.74
N ILE A 270 -14.66 -6.51 -2.49
CA ILE A 270 -14.13 -5.42 -3.30
C ILE A 270 -15.02 -5.30 -4.54
N GLN A 271 -15.83 -4.26 -4.56
CA GLN A 271 -16.70 -4.00 -5.69
C GLN A 271 -15.97 -3.26 -6.83
N PRO A 272 -16.32 -3.50 -8.11
CA PRO A 272 -15.70 -2.78 -9.21
C PRO A 272 -15.91 -1.26 -9.13
N GLY A 273 -14.85 -0.52 -9.46
CA GLY A 273 -14.86 0.94 -9.49
C GLY A 273 -14.62 1.59 -8.13
N VAL A 274 -14.51 2.91 -8.15
CA VAL A 274 -14.29 3.71 -6.94
C VAL A 274 -15.62 4.22 -6.43
N ARG A 275 -15.96 3.87 -5.20
CA ARG A 275 -17.19 4.30 -4.53
C ARG A 275 -16.86 5.28 -3.42
N TYR A 276 -17.64 6.33 -3.35
CA TYR A 276 -17.60 7.34 -2.29
C TYR A 276 -18.93 7.41 -1.59
N GLY A 277 -18.92 7.38 -0.26
CA GLY A 277 -20.08 7.60 0.59
C GLY A 277 -19.83 8.72 1.60
N GLU A 278 -20.86 9.48 1.93
CA GLU A 278 -20.82 10.42 3.04
C GLU A 278 -22.15 10.46 3.79
N LYS A 279 -22.07 10.54 5.11
CA LYS A 279 -23.18 10.76 6.02
C LYS A 279 -22.74 11.73 7.10
N GLN A 280 -23.66 12.38 7.75
CA GLN A 280 -23.34 13.26 8.87
C GLN A 280 -24.45 13.34 9.90
N THR A 281 -24.06 13.56 11.13
CA THR A 281 -24.87 14.00 12.25
C THR A 281 -24.54 15.46 12.58
N GLU A 282 -25.03 16.00 13.67
CA GLU A 282 -24.58 17.29 14.18
C GLU A 282 -23.09 17.27 14.55
N ASN A 283 -22.65 16.22 15.25
CA ASN A 283 -21.30 16.14 15.81
C ASN A 283 -20.30 15.38 14.93
N SER A 284 -20.77 14.44 14.11
CA SER A 284 -19.90 13.51 13.38
C SER A 284 -20.10 13.57 11.87
N ALA A 285 -19.03 13.33 11.12
CA ALA A 285 -19.06 13.04 9.69
C ALA A 285 -18.52 11.63 9.44
N TYR A 286 -19.22 10.85 8.63
CA TYR A 286 -18.77 9.57 8.10
C TYR A 286 -18.47 9.71 6.61
N ILE A 287 -17.31 9.27 6.21
CA ILE A 287 -16.80 9.35 4.85
C ILE A 287 -16.24 7.96 4.49
N SER A 288 -16.59 7.43 3.33
CA SER A 288 -16.03 6.17 2.86
C SER A 288 -15.46 6.30 1.46
N LEU A 289 -14.37 5.57 1.18
CA LEU A 289 -13.76 5.47 -0.13
C LEU A 289 -13.24 4.04 -0.35
N SER A 290 -13.75 3.36 -1.37
CA SER A 290 -13.45 1.94 -1.59
C SER A 290 -12.11 1.67 -2.27
N SER A 291 -11.45 2.66 -2.86
CA SER A 291 -10.15 2.49 -3.52
C SER A 291 -9.52 3.85 -3.81
N PHE A 292 -8.20 3.90 -3.75
CA PHE A 292 -7.38 4.99 -4.29
C PHE A 292 -6.87 4.69 -5.71
N GLN A 293 -7.22 3.54 -6.29
CA GLN A 293 -6.85 3.17 -7.65
C GLN A 293 -7.64 3.96 -8.68
N GLN A 294 -6.93 4.60 -9.59
CA GLN A 294 -7.56 5.28 -10.72
C GLN A 294 -7.81 4.27 -11.86
N PRO A 295 -9.06 4.07 -12.29
CA PRO A 295 -9.36 3.21 -13.43
C PRO A 295 -8.64 3.68 -14.71
N PRO A 296 -8.34 2.79 -15.66
CA PRO A 296 -7.80 3.17 -16.96
C PRO A 296 -8.58 4.29 -17.64
N ALA A 297 -7.91 5.12 -18.42
CA ALA A 297 -8.50 6.34 -19.01
C ALA A 297 -9.71 6.03 -19.93
N ASP A 298 -9.70 4.90 -20.60
CA ASP A 298 -10.75 4.38 -21.48
C ASP A 298 -11.84 3.58 -20.76
N SER A 299 -11.68 3.36 -19.45
CA SER A 299 -12.67 2.65 -18.63
C SER A 299 -13.95 3.46 -18.45
N LYS A 300 -15.11 2.78 -18.60
CA LYS A 300 -16.43 3.35 -18.26
C LYS A 300 -16.53 3.87 -16.81
N TYR A 301 -15.66 3.41 -15.92
CA TYR A 301 -15.64 3.81 -14.50
C TYR A 301 -14.80 5.06 -14.25
N ARG A 302 -13.93 5.50 -15.18
CA ARG A 302 -12.97 6.58 -15.00
C ARG A 302 -13.61 7.89 -14.53
N ARG A 303 -14.60 8.39 -15.26
CA ARG A 303 -15.28 9.66 -14.94
C ARG A 303 -15.95 9.64 -13.57
N GLY A 304 -16.52 8.50 -13.18
CA GLY A 304 -17.13 8.30 -11.86
C GLY A 304 -16.09 8.34 -10.74
N ALA A 305 -14.97 7.66 -10.94
CA ALA A 305 -13.85 7.65 -10.01
C ALA A 305 -13.27 9.04 -9.78
N ASP A 306 -12.95 9.79 -10.85
CA ASP A 306 -12.42 11.15 -10.74
C ASP A 306 -13.34 12.07 -9.93
N LYS A 307 -14.65 11.98 -10.14
CA LYS A 307 -15.66 12.73 -9.37
C LYS A 307 -15.65 12.31 -7.89
N ASN A 308 -15.50 11.04 -7.59
CA ASN A 308 -15.49 10.53 -6.23
C ASN A 308 -14.20 10.90 -5.48
N PHE A 309 -13.04 10.88 -6.15
CA PHE A 309 -11.80 11.39 -5.59
C PHE A 309 -11.89 12.87 -5.24
N GLN A 310 -12.45 13.70 -6.14
CA GLN A 310 -12.67 15.12 -5.87
C GLN A 310 -13.57 15.37 -4.65
N LYS A 311 -14.62 14.55 -4.46
CA LYS A 311 -15.48 14.64 -3.28
C LYS A 311 -14.72 14.26 -2.01
N PHE A 312 -13.93 13.18 -2.07
CA PHE A 312 -13.14 12.71 -0.94
C PHE A 312 -12.13 13.77 -0.49
N MET A 313 -11.32 14.30 -1.41
CA MET A 313 -10.36 15.35 -1.10
C MET A 313 -11.01 16.58 -0.44
N LYS A 314 -12.17 17.03 -0.98
CA LYS A 314 -12.90 18.19 -0.45
C LYS A 314 -13.65 17.91 0.86
N ALA A 315 -13.83 16.65 1.23
CA ALA A 315 -14.48 16.30 2.50
C ALA A 315 -13.68 16.82 3.71
N GLY A 316 -12.34 16.89 3.61
CA GLY A 316 -11.49 17.50 4.64
C GLY A 316 -11.95 18.92 4.97
N SER A 317 -12.06 19.81 3.97
CA SER A 317 -12.50 21.19 4.20
C SER A 317 -14.00 21.33 4.54
N LYS A 318 -14.82 20.37 4.09
CA LYS A 318 -16.26 20.35 4.35
C LYS A 318 -16.58 20.05 5.81
N PHE A 319 -15.79 19.19 6.44
CA PHE A 319 -16.09 18.64 7.77
C PHE A 319 -15.10 19.07 8.85
N GLN A 320 -14.19 20.00 8.58
CA GLN A 320 -13.15 20.44 9.51
C GLN A 320 -13.69 21.02 10.85
N GLU A 321 -14.98 21.38 10.92
CA GLU A 321 -15.61 21.90 12.14
C GLU A 321 -16.38 20.81 12.93
N LYS A 322 -16.38 19.56 12.46
CA LYS A 322 -17.03 18.45 13.19
C LYS A 322 -16.19 18.02 14.39
N LYS A 323 -16.85 17.52 15.44
CA LYS A 323 -16.16 16.94 16.60
C LYS A 323 -15.48 15.61 16.26
N ASN A 324 -16.10 14.83 15.34
CA ASN A 324 -15.58 13.56 14.91
C ASN A 324 -15.65 13.45 13.39
N ILE A 325 -14.59 12.96 12.79
CA ILE A 325 -14.56 12.53 11.39
C ILE A 325 -14.20 11.06 11.37
N ILE A 326 -15.07 10.24 10.77
CA ILE A 326 -14.89 8.81 10.59
C ILE A 326 -14.58 8.59 9.11
N VAL A 327 -13.39 8.07 8.80
CA VAL A 327 -12.96 7.74 7.44
C VAL A 327 -12.92 6.23 7.30
N ASP A 328 -13.83 5.66 6.53
CA ASP A 328 -13.92 4.22 6.30
C ASP A 328 -13.13 3.83 5.05
N LEU A 329 -11.99 3.21 5.27
CA LEU A 329 -11.08 2.69 4.25
C LEU A 329 -10.97 1.17 4.30
N ARG A 330 -11.92 0.50 4.93
CA ARG A 330 -11.98 -0.97 4.90
C ARG A 330 -12.11 -1.46 3.46
N SER A 331 -11.36 -2.48 3.13
CA SER A 331 -11.25 -3.05 1.77
C SER A 331 -10.77 -2.06 0.69
N ASN A 332 -10.09 -0.99 1.07
CA ASN A 332 -9.42 -0.09 0.15
C ASN A 332 -7.99 -0.59 -0.13
N PRO A 333 -7.70 -1.15 -1.31
CA PRO A 333 -6.41 -1.76 -1.60
C PRO A 333 -5.30 -0.73 -1.90
N GLY A 334 -5.55 0.55 -1.66
CA GLY A 334 -4.62 1.62 -1.99
C GLY A 334 -4.77 2.13 -3.42
N GLY A 335 -3.66 2.59 -3.98
CA GLY A 335 -3.56 3.23 -5.29
C GLY A 335 -2.72 4.50 -5.24
N TYR A 336 -3.31 5.66 -5.61
CA TYR A 336 -2.62 6.95 -5.56
C TYR A 336 -2.78 7.62 -4.19
N ASP A 337 -1.69 7.81 -3.50
CA ASP A 337 -1.56 8.48 -2.20
C ASP A 337 -2.02 9.94 -2.20
N THR A 338 -1.90 10.62 -3.34
CA THR A 338 -2.27 12.02 -3.55
C THR A 338 -3.69 12.36 -3.05
N TYR A 339 -4.62 11.42 -3.18
CA TYR A 339 -6.00 11.67 -2.73
C TYR A 339 -6.09 11.77 -1.20
N GLY A 340 -5.35 10.91 -0.49
CA GLY A 340 -5.21 10.96 0.96
C GLY A 340 -4.52 12.23 1.42
N THR A 341 -3.38 12.55 0.82
CA THR A 341 -2.61 13.77 1.11
C THR A 341 -3.46 15.03 0.95
N ASN A 342 -4.22 15.14 -0.15
CA ASN A 342 -5.10 16.29 -0.38
C ASN A 342 -6.26 16.37 0.63
N PHE A 343 -6.80 15.25 1.09
CA PHE A 343 -7.78 15.22 2.18
C PHE A 343 -7.18 15.84 3.44
N PHE A 344 -5.95 15.46 3.82
CA PHE A 344 -5.28 15.99 5.01
C PHE A 344 -4.92 17.47 4.88
N ILE A 345 -4.43 17.92 3.74
CA ILE A 345 -4.15 19.35 3.51
C ILE A 345 -5.43 20.17 3.73
N ASN A 346 -6.55 19.69 3.20
CA ASN A 346 -7.85 20.33 3.36
C ASN A 346 -8.37 20.31 4.81
N LEU A 347 -7.95 19.35 5.60
CA LEU A 347 -8.30 19.23 7.02
C LEU A 347 -7.36 20.05 7.91
N TYR A 348 -6.10 20.20 7.50
CA TYR A 348 -5.05 20.87 8.24
C TYR A 348 -5.11 22.39 8.13
N VAL A 349 -5.39 22.91 6.90
CA VAL A 349 -5.30 24.33 6.59
C VAL A 349 -6.65 25.02 6.80
N PRO A 350 -6.73 26.07 7.65
CA PRO A 350 -7.98 26.79 7.90
C PRO A 350 -8.50 27.45 6.63
N GLY A 351 -9.81 27.32 6.39
CA GLY A 351 -10.46 27.94 5.23
C GLY A 351 -10.01 27.42 3.86
N SER A 352 -9.44 26.21 3.82
CA SER A 352 -8.88 25.55 2.62
C SER A 352 -9.81 25.54 1.41
N LYS A 353 -11.14 25.50 1.61
CA LYS A 353 -12.14 25.60 0.53
C LYS A 353 -12.04 26.85 -0.36
N ASN A 354 -11.38 27.91 0.14
CA ASN A 354 -11.21 29.18 -0.56
C ASN A 354 -9.79 29.37 -1.08
N ILE A 355 -8.90 28.40 -0.91
CA ILE A 355 -7.50 28.43 -1.33
C ILE A 355 -7.37 27.78 -2.70
N SER A 356 -6.50 28.35 -3.56
CA SER A 356 -6.23 27.75 -4.87
C SER A 356 -5.59 26.37 -4.75
N GLU A 357 -5.83 25.47 -5.71
CA GLU A 357 -5.17 24.15 -5.75
C GLU A 357 -3.64 24.26 -5.74
N TYR A 358 -3.09 25.28 -6.39
CA TYR A 358 -1.66 25.59 -6.39
C TYR A 358 -1.12 25.90 -4.98
N ASP A 359 -1.80 26.77 -4.24
CA ASP A 359 -1.38 27.12 -2.89
C ASP A 359 -1.65 25.98 -1.90
N LEU A 360 -2.75 25.22 -2.08
CA LEU A 360 -2.98 24.00 -1.29
C LEU A 360 -1.83 23.00 -1.45
N ALA A 361 -1.33 22.81 -2.67
CA ALA A 361 -0.17 21.97 -2.93
C ALA A 361 1.09 22.47 -2.18
N ARG A 362 1.34 23.78 -2.18
CA ARG A 362 2.46 24.39 -1.44
C ARG A 362 2.30 24.30 0.08
N TYR A 363 1.08 24.36 0.59
CA TYR A 363 0.79 24.05 1.99
C TYR A 363 1.09 22.57 2.31
N GLY A 364 0.74 21.64 1.41
CA GLY A 364 1.08 20.23 1.54
C GLY A 364 2.58 20.00 1.67
N ILE A 365 3.39 20.67 0.83
CA ILE A 365 4.86 20.65 0.96
C ILE A 365 5.28 21.19 2.33
N GLY A 366 4.64 22.25 2.83
CA GLY A 366 4.92 22.83 4.15
C GLY A 366 4.61 21.88 5.30
N ILE A 367 3.50 21.15 5.23
CA ILE A 367 3.13 20.12 6.22
C ILE A 367 4.17 18.99 6.19
N ALA A 368 4.42 18.42 5.02
CA ALA A 368 5.37 17.32 4.85
C ALA A 368 6.81 17.71 5.25
N SER A 369 7.23 18.96 5.00
CA SER A 369 8.58 19.41 5.34
C SER A 369 8.86 19.47 6.85
N LYS A 370 7.84 19.60 7.69
CA LYS A 370 8.00 19.46 9.15
C LYS A 370 8.45 18.06 9.51
N PHE A 371 7.87 17.07 8.87
CA PHE A 371 8.22 15.66 9.05
C PHE A 371 9.62 15.35 8.49
N TRP A 372 9.94 15.82 7.27
CA TRP A 372 11.25 15.60 6.63
C TRP A 372 12.41 16.23 7.38
N LYS A 373 12.16 17.34 8.09
CA LYS A 373 13.14 18.04 8.93
C LYS A 373 13.25 17.47 10.33
N ALA A 374 12.40 16.52 10.71
CA ALA A 374 12.49 15.87 12.01
C ALA A 374 13.84 15.15 12.16
N GLU A 375 14.46 15.26 13.34
CA GLU A 375 15.79 14.73 13.64
C GLU A 375 15.94 13.23 13.35
N ASN A 376 14.84 12.49 13.48
CA ASN A 376 14.82 11.03 13.29
C ASN A 376 14.30 10.62 11.92
N PHE A 377 14.07 11.54 11.00
CA PHE A 377 13.54 11.17 9.69
C PHE A 377 14.55 10.32 8.91
N VAL A 378 14.12 9.17 8.43
CA VAL A 378 14.89 8.28 7.55
C VAL A 378 14.27 8.35 6.16
N PRO A 379 14.95 8.92 5.17
CA PRO A 379 14.44 9.01 3.82
C PRO A 379 14.23 7.63 3.20
N ALA A 380 13.31 7.55 2.24
CA ALA A 380 13.18 6.37 1.40
C ALA A 380 14.45 6.13 0.59
N LYS A 381 14.83 4.87 0.45
CA LYS A 381 15.86 4.45 -0.50
C LYS A 381 15.21 4.16 -1.84
N GLN A 382 15.82 4.64 -2.90
CA GLN A 382 15.34 4.45 -4.26
C GLN A 382 16.41 3.89 -5.15
N VAL A 383 15.96 3.14 -6.15
CA VAL A 383 16.82 2.56 -7.17
C VAL A 383 16.54 3.24 -8.51
N GLN A 384 17.62 3.64 -9.19
CA GLN A 384 17.62 3.96 -10.61
C GLN A 384 18.47 2.95 -11.36
N SER A 385 17.98 2.50 -12.50
CA SER A 385 18.68 1.48 -13.31
C SER A 385 18.38 1.65 -14.80
N PRO A 386 19.17 1.04 -15.68
CA PRO A 386 18.87 1.02 -17.12
C PRO A 386 17.51 0.40 -17.44
N ALA A 387 17.09 -0.62 -16.72
CA ALA A 387 15.78 -1.25 -16.91
C ALA A 387 14.63 -0.29 -16.59
N LEU A 388 14.71 0.45 -15.47
CA LEU A 388 13.71 1.46 -15.11
C LEU A 388 13.66 2.59 -16.13
N THR A 389 14.81 3.08 -16.60
CA THR A 389 14.84 4.14 -17.61
C THR A 389 14.16 3.71 -18.91
N GLN A 390 14.42 2.47 -19.37
CA GLN A 390 13.74 1.92 -20.56
C GLN A 390 12.23 1.80 -20.35
N LEU A 391 11.82 1.29 -19.18
CA LEU A 391 10.39 1.15 -18.84
C LEU A 391 9.68 2.49 -18.84
N GLU A 392 10.29 3.51 -18.24
CA GLU A 392 9.75 4.87 -18.22
C GLU A 392 9.67 5.49 -19.62
N ALA A 393 10.68 5.25 -20.44
CA ALA A 393 10.67 5.67 -21.85
C ALA A 393 9.50 5.03 -22.62
N MET A 394 9.28 3.73 -22.44
CA MET A 394 8.16 2.99 -23.05
C MET A 394 6.81 3.52 -22.54
N LYS A 395 6.68 3.75 -21.23
CA LYS A 395 5.49 4.33 -20.61
C LYS A 395 5.20 5.73 -21.15
N TYR A 396 6.22 6.57 -21.23
CA TYR A 396 6.10 7.92 -21.77
C TYR A 396 5.63 7.90 -23.22
N LYS A 397 6.20 7.04 -24.06
CA LYS A 397 5.81 6.85 -25.46
C LYS A 397 4.36 6.39 -25.58
N LYS A 398 3.92 5.44 -24.76
CA LYS A 398 2.53 4.96 -24.75
C LYS A 398 1.52 6.06 -24.46
N PHE A 399 1.80 6.97 -23.52
CA PHE A 399 0.87 7.99 -23.09
C PHE A 399 0.98 9.32 -23.86
N ASN A 400 2.05 9.53 -24.65
CA ASN A 400 2.32 10.76 -25.40
C ASN A 400 2.50 10.50 -26.91
N THR A 401 1.81 9.55 -27.45
CA THR A 401 2.00 8.90 -28.76
C THR A 401 1.92 9.79 -30.01
N GLN A 402 1.82 11.11 -29.94
CA GLN A 402 1.48 11.91 -31.11
C GLN A 402 2.42 13.10 -31.41
N THR A 403 3.56 13.21 -30.75
CA THR A 403 4.46 14.32 -31.05
C THR A 403 5.89 13.83 -31.28
N ARG A 404 6.52 14.33 -32.38
CA ARG A 404 7.96 14.18 -32.65
C ARG A 404 8.83 14.63 -31.47
N GLU A 405 8.29 15.49 -30.60
CA GLU A 405 8.92 15.93 -29.36
C GLU A 405 9.02 14.81 -28.34
N ALA A 406 8.02 13.92 -28.25
CA ALA A 406 8.05 12.77 -27.36
C ALA A 406 9.12 11.74 -27.79
N ASP A 407 9.28 11.50 -29.09
CA ASP A 407 10.32 10.59 -29.57
C ASP A 407 11.73 11.14 -29.27
N ASN A 408 11.97 12.43 -29.48
CA ASN A 408 13.25 13.06 -29.15
C ASN A 408 13.56 13.00 -27.64
N ILE A 409 12.56 13.15 -26.79
CA ILE A 409 12.71 13.05 -25.32
C ILE A 409 13.16 11.62 -24.95
N VAL A 410 12.45 10.62 -25.47
CA VAL A 410 12.77 9.21 -25.21
C VAL A 410 14.16 8.85 -25.71
N GLU A 411 14.53 9.23 -26.93
CA GLU A 411 15.85 8.98 -27.47
C GLU A 411 16.98 9.57 -26.61
N ASN A 412 16.79 10.80 -26.13
CA ASN A 412 17.78 11.44 -25.25
C ASN A 412 17.89 10.74 -23.89
N MET A 413 16.76 10.35 -23.27
CA MET A 413 16.78 9.57 -22.01
C MET A 413 17.58 8.29 -22.14
N LEU A 414 17.31 7.52 -23.18
CA LEU A 414 17.97 6.24 -23.43
C LEU A 414 19.45 6.44 -23.74
N LEU A 415 19.82 7.48 -24.51
CA LEU A 415 21.21 7.80 -24.84
C LEU A 415 22.02 8.22 -23.59
N GLU A 416 21.46 9.07 -22.74
CA GLU A 416 22.10 9.48 -21.49
C GLU A 416 22.33 8.28 -20.56
N GLN A 417 21.36 7.41 -20.41
CA GLN A 417 21.51 6.21 -19.58
C GLN A 417 22.49 5.20 -20.20
N LYS A 418 22.52 5.07 -21.52
CA LYS A 418 23.43 4.17 -22.23
C LYS A 418 24.90 4.59 -22.11
N ASN A 419 25.13 5.90 -22.03
CA ASN A 419 26.46 6.48 -21.83
C ASN A 419 26.96 6.38 -20.37
N ALA A 420 26.06 6.16 -19.41
CA ALA A 420 26.37 6.00 -18.00
C ALA A 420 25.60 4.81 -17.39
N PRO A 421 25.77 3.58 -17.91
CA PRO A 421 25.01 2.42 -17.47
C PRO A 421 25.43 2.01 -16.06
N CYS A 422 24.63 2.37 -15.06
CA CYS A 422 24.87 1.98 -13.68
C CYS A 422 23.55 1.90 -12.89
N LYS A 423 23.53 1.01 -11.88
CA LYS A 423 22.55 1.03 -10.82
C LYS A 423 22.95 2.09 -9.79
N ILE A 424 22.05 2.98 -9.45
CA ILE A 424 22.25 3.99 -8.42
C ILE A 424 21.20 3.77 -7.34
N THR A 425 21.64 3.60 -6.10
CA THR A 425 20.78 3.65 -4.91
C THR A 425 21.00 4.97 -4.21
N TYR A 426 19.97 5.71 -3.92
CA TYR A 426 20.03 7.03 -3.29
C TYR A 426 18.91 7.21 -2.27
N ASP A 427 19.07 8.15 -1.35
CA ASP A 427 17.99 8.60 -0.52
C ASP A 427 17.25 9.80 -1.13
N SER A 428 16.05 10.05 -0.68
CA SER A 428 15.20 11.13 -1.20
C SER A 428 15.52 12.51 -0.63
N ARG A 429 16.48 12.66 0.28
CA ARG A 429 16.71 13.89 1.08
C ARG A 429 16.91 15.13 0.23
N ASN A 430 17.83 15.10 -0.71
CA ASN A 430 18.10 16.27 -1.57
C ASN A 430 16.88 16.74 -2.34
N PHE A 431 16.06 15.80 -2.78
CA PHE A 431 14.83 16.11 -3.46
C PHE A 431 13.84 16.78 -2.50
N LEU A 432 13.67 16.22 -1.30
CA LEU A 432 12.79 16.75 -0.26
C LEU A 432 13.24 18.16 0.18
N ASP A 433 14.54 18.43 0.28
CA ASP A 433 15.08 19.75 0.60
C ASP A 433 14.75 20.77 -0.50
N LYS A 434 14.93 20.42 -1.76
CA LYS A 434 14.54 21.29 -2.89
C LYS A 434 13.01 21.52 -2.96
N MET A 435 12.21 20.49 -2.66
CA MET A 435 10.76 20.67 -2.57
C MET A 435 10.39 21.65 -1.45
N ALA A 436 11.06 21.58 -0.31
CA ALA A 436 10.79 22.45 0.83
C ALA A 436 11.02 23.94 0.53
N GLU A 437 11.84 24.30 -0.48
CA GLU A 437 12.02 25.69 -0.94
C GLU A 437 10.71 26.30 -1.52
N HIS A 438 9.79 25.45 -1.97
CA HIS A 438 8.51 25.86 -2.54
C HIS A 438 7.36 25.85 -1.53
N ALA A 439 7.63 25.49 -0.28
CA ALA A 439 6.63 25.40 0.78
C ALA A 439 6.00 26.75 1.12
N LEU A 440 4.72 26.73 1.45
CA LEU A 440 4.11 27.84 2.20
C LEU A 440 4.22 27.59 3.70
N PRO A 441 4.32 28.66 4.51
CA PRO A 441 4.25 28.54 5.96
C PRO A 441 2.91 27.91 6.38
N VAL A 442 2.97 26.89 7.22
CA VAL A 442 1.79 26.19 7.71
C VAL A 442 1.59 26.42 9.21
N PRO A 443 0.34 26.38 9.71
CA PRO A 443 0.10 26.41 11.15
C PRO A 443 0.92 25.36 11.89
N GLU A 444 1.28 25.66 13.12
CA GLU A 444 2.01 24.71 13.96
C GLU A 444 1.18 23.44 14.24
N LYS A 445 -0.13 23.63 14.39
CA LYS A 445 -1.10 22.55 14.64
C LYS A 445 -2.16 22.52 13.55
N PRO A 446 -2.77 21.36 13.30
CA PRO A 446 -3.92 21.25 12.40
C PRO A 446 -5.06 22.17 12.82
N HIS A 447 -5.82 22.66 11.84
CA HIS A 447 -7.05 23.41 12.13
C HIS A 447 -8.13 22.48 12.72
N PHE A 448 -8.26 21.27 12.21
CA PHE A 448 -9.13 20.28 12.78
C PHE A 448 -8.60 19.82 14.15
N THR A 449 -9.45 19.97 15.18
CA THR A 449 -9.10 19.65 16.58
C THR A 449 -9.94 18.52 17.17
N GLY A 450 -10.83 17.95 16.37
CA GLY A 450 -11.68 16.82 16.75
C GLY A 450 -10.98 15.47 16.72
N LYS A 451 -11.76 14.40 16.86
CA LYS A 451 -11.27 13.02 16.68
C LYS A 451 -11.32 12.62 15.21
N LEU A 452 -10.22 12.11 14.68
CA LEU A 452 -10.14 11.48 13.37
C LEU A 452 -10.09 9.96 13.56
N ILE A 453 -11.17 9.28 13.23
CA ILE A 453 -11.32 7.83 13.38
C ILE A 453 -11.15 7.21 12.01
N ILE A 454 -10.18 6.32 11.83
CA ILE A 454 -9.90 5.66 10.55
C ILE A 454 -10.22 4.18 10.68
N LEU A 455 -11.12 3.70 9.84
CA LEU A 455 -11.52 2.29 9.82
C LEU A 455 -10.68 1.55 8.79
N ILE A 456 -10.03 0.48 9.23
CA ILE A 456 -9.23 -0.41 8.40
C ILE A 456 -9.61 -1.88 8.59
N ASP A 457 -9.27 -2.71 7.62
CA ASP A 457 -9.32 -4.15 7.69
C ASP A 457 -8.12 -4.78 6.95
N ARG A 458 -8.03 -6.09 6.92
CA ARG A 458 -6.94 -6.83 6.27
C ARG A 458 -6.79 -6.59 4.77
N ASN A 459 -7.76 -5.95 4.11
CA ASN A 459 -7.69 -5.56 2.71
C ASN A 459 -7.31 -4.08 2.53
N SER A 460 -7.14 -3.33 3.61
CA SER A 460 -6.61 -1.98 3.60
C SER A 460 -5.11 -2.03 3.34
N ALA A 461 -4.64 -1.53 2.19
CA ALA A 461 -3.27 -1.76 1.73
C ALA A 461 -2.62 -0.52 1.11
N SER A 462 -1.29 -0.50 1.05
CA SER A 462 -0.48 0.45 0.27
C SER A 462 -0.83 1.92 0.61
N ALA A 463 -1.28 2.73 -0.33
CA ALA A 463 -1.66 4.13 -0.09
C ALA A 463 -2.73 4.31 1.02
N THR A 464 -3.49 3.27 1.37
CA THR A 464 -4.39 3.30 2.54
C THR A 464 -3.59 3.22 3.84
N GLU A 465 -2.54 2.43 3.88
CA GLU A 465 -1.65 2.34 5.06
C GLU A 465 -0.83 3.62 5.21
N GLU A 466 -0.39 4.20 4.09
CA GLU A 466 0.23 5.53 4.09
C GLU A 466 -0.73 6.60 4.61
N PHE A 467 -2.01 6.56 4.24
CA PHE A 467 -3.04 7.45 4.78
C PHE A 467 -3.10 7.36 6.31
N VAL A 468 -3.11 6.15 6.88
CA VAL A 468 -3.12 5.96 8.35
C VAL A 468 -1.85 6.50 8.98
N TRP A 469 -0.68 6.20 8.41
CA TRP A 469 0.61 6.66 8.89
C TRP A 469 0.69 8.19 8.87
N THR A 470 0.38 8.83 7.73
CA THR A 470 0.36 10.28 7.57
C THR A 470 -0.61 10.95 8.57
N ALA A 471 -1.80 10.37 8.76
CA ALA A 471 -2.75 10.86 9.74
C ALA A 471 -2.15 10.88 11.16
N LYS A 472 -1.49 9.79 11.56
CA LYS A 472 -0.86 9.70 12.89
C LYS A 472 0.30 10.68 13.06
N GLU A 473 1.08 10.93 12.03
CA GLU A 473 2.18 11.91 12.07
C GLU A 473 1.65 13.35 12.14
N ASP A 474 0.64 13.69 11.34
CA ASP A 474 0.12 15.07 11.23
C ASP A 474 -0.84 15.47 12.35
N PHE A 475 -1.66 14.51 12.83
CA PHE A 475 -2.74 14.77 13.82
C PHE A 475 -2.50 14.09 15.18
N GLY A 476 -1.49 13.23 15.29
CA GLY A 476 -1.04 12.64 16.56
C GLY A 476 -2.14 11.92 17.34
N ASN A 477 -2.33 12.30 18.59
CA ASN A 477 -3.31 11.68 19.50
C ASN A 477 -4.78 11.90 19.12
N GLN A 478 -5.08 12.76 18.13
CA GLN A 478 -6.44 12.94 17.62
C GLN A 478 -6.89 11.76 16.75
N VAL A 479 -5.94 10.97 16.23
CA VAL A 479 -6.20 9.83 15.34
C VAL A 479 -6.40 8.55 16.15
N ILE A 480 -7.51 7.89 15.87
CA ILE A 480 -7.84 6.56 16.42
C ILE A 480 -8.06 5.61 15.22
N VAL A 481 -7.23 4.59 15.13
CA VAL A 481 -7.36 3.53 14.11
C VAL A 481 -8.22 2.41 14.67
N VAL A 482 -9.26 2.01 13.93
CA VAL A 482 -10.28 1.07 14.40
C VAL A 482 -10.50 -0.04 13.38
N GLY A 483 -10.65 -1.28 13.83
CA GLY A 483 -10.97 -2.42 12.98
C GLY A 483 -10.08 -3.63 13.20
N GLU A 484 -9.51 -4.16 12.14
CA GLU A 484 -8.53 -5.24 12.14
C GLU A 484 -7.18 -4.74 11.61
N ASN A 485 -6.12 -5.56 11.68
CA ASN A 485 -4.84 -5.20 11.07
C ASN A 485 -4.98 -5.02 9.55
N SER A 486 -4.18 -4.10 9.00
CA SER A 486 -4.12 -3.87 7.55
C SER A 486 -3.38 -4.99 6.82
N SER A 487 -3.21 -4.85 5.51
CA SER A 487 -2.60 -5.88 4.66
C SER A 487 -1.09 -6.04 4.84
N GLY A 488 -0.38 -4.98 5.24
CA GLY A 488 1.08 -4.97 5.27
C GLY A 488 1.69 -4.85 3.88
N CYS A 489 1.47 -3.72 3.23
CA CYS A 489 1.90 -3.44 1.87
C CYS A 489 2.45 -2.02 1.75
N CYS A 490 3.44 -1.66 2.60
CA CYS A 490 3.90 -0.28 2.72
C CYS A 490 5.42 -0.11 2.85
N GLU A 491 6.21 -1.18 2.94
CA GLU A 491 7.68 -1.07 2.98
C GLU A 491 8.28 -0.85 1.60
N TYR A 492 7.63 -1.35 0.54
CA TYR A 492 8.12 -1.29 -0.82
C TYR A 492 7.13 -0.57 -1.72
N TRP A 493 7.63 0.37 -2.52
CA TRP A 493 6.82 1.26 -3.35
C TRP A 493 7.34 1.35 -4.78
N ASN A 494 6.60 2.07 -5.63
CA ASN A 494 6.98 2.30 -7.04
C ASN A 494 7.10 0.99 -7.80
N VAL A 495 5.97 0.32 -7.85
CA VAL A 495 5.82 -0.99 -8.50
C VAL A 495 5.88 -0.85 -10.01
N ASN A 496 6.76 -1.62 -10.61
CA ASN A 496 7.06 -1.57 -12.03
C ASN A 496 6.87 -2.95 -12.67
N PRO A 497 6.07 -3.05 -13.75
CA PRO A 497 5.89 -4.28 -14.50
C PRO A 497 7.07 -4.53 -15.44
N PHE A 498 7.57 -5.75 -15.48
CA PHE A 498 8.51 -6.23 -16.48
C PHE A 498 7.97 -7.51 -17.10
N ARG A 499 8.33 -7.78 -18.36
CA ARG A 499 7.92 -8.98 -19.08
C ARG A 499 9.13 -9.69 -19.64
N LEU A 500 9.21 -11.00 -19.46
CA LEU A 500 10.23 -11.84 -20.07
C LEU A 500 9.97 -11.98 -21.57
N SER A 501 11.05 -11.96 -22.37
CA SER A 501 10.93 -11.86 -23.83
C SER A 501 10.43 -13.12 -24.50
N GLU A 502 10.69 -14.29 -23.94
CA GLU A 502 10.38 -15.58 -24.53
C GLU A 502 9.10 -16.18 -23.96
N SER A 503 9.05 -16.42 -22.65
CA SER A 503 7.88 -17.00 -21.96
C SER A 503 6.69 -16.07 -21.82
N LYS A 504 6.92 -14.74 -21.93
CA LYS A 504 5.92 -13.70 -21.66
C LYS A 504 5.42 -13.63 -20.21
N ILE A 505 6.10 -14.30 -19.28
CA ILE A 505 5.84 -14.14 -17.85
C ILE A 505 6.05 -12.68 -17.49
N VAL A 506 5.08 -12.08 -16.79
CA VAL A 506 5.16 -10.71 -16.27
C VAL A 506 5.46 -10.77 -14.78
N PHE A 507 6.33 -9.90 -14.31
CA PHE A 507 6.60 -9.74 -12.90
C PHE A 507 6.60 -8.26 -12.52
N TYR A 508 6.17 -8.00 -11.28
CA TYR A 508 6.08 -6.67 -10.72
C TYR A 508 7.10 -6.54 -9.60
N ILE A 509 7.91 -5.48 -9.63
CA ILE A 509 8.92 -5.23 -8.61
C ILE A 509 8.92 -3.77 -8.18
N SER A 510 9.25 -3.55 -6.90
CA SER A 510 9.31 -2.24 -6.27
C SER A 510 10.70 -1.62 -6.42
N ALA A 511 10.75 -0.34 -6.81
CA ALA A 511 12.00 0.41 -6.97
C ALA A 511 12.32 1.31 -5.75
N THR A 512 11.47 1.32 -4.72
CA THR A 512 11.63 2.14 -3.51
C THR A 512 11.44 1.29 -2.27
N GLU A 513 12.26 1.54 -1.24
CA GLU A 513 12.18 0.94 0.10
C GLU A 513 11.94 2.03 1.15
N MET A 514 10.91 1.85 1.98
CA MET A 514 10.47 2.75 3.05
C MET A 514 10.75 2.23 4.47
N THR A 515 11.36 1.07 4.60
CA THR A 515 11.54 0.33 5.87
C THR A 515 12.06 1.20 7.02
N GLY A 516 13.03 2.09 6.74
CA GLY A 516 13.61 2.95 7.76
C GLY A 516 12.62 3.94 8.38
N SER A 517 11.70 4.50 7.59
CA SER A 517 10.67 5.45 8.05
C SER A 517 9.58 4.74 8.83
N LEU A 518 9.15 3.58 8.37
CA LEU A 518 8.05 2.81 8.99
C LEU A 518 8.44 2.21 10.34
N LYS A 519 9.71 1.87 10.58
CA LYS A 519 10.19 1.35 11.88
C LYS A 519 9.88 2.25 13.08
N ARG A 520 9.60 3.53 12.85
CA ARG A 520 9.22 4.49 13.90
C ARG A 520 7.72 4.50 14.21
N PHE A 521 6.92 4.01 13.29
CA PHE A 521 5.48 3.94 13.46
C PHE A 521 5.12 2.71 14.31
N LYS A 522 4.74 2.95 15.57
CA LYS A 522 4.53 1.88 16.55
C LYS A 522 3.50 0.83 16.15
N ASN A 523 2.52 1.23 15.34
CA ASN A 523 1.45 0.34 14.90
C ASN A 523 1.85 -0.48 13.67
N TRP A 524 3.03 -0.21 13.05
CA TRP A 524 3.53 -0.97 11.92
C TRP A 524 4.29 -2.22 12.39
N HIS A 525 3.96 -3.37 11.84
CA HIS A 525 4.56 -4.66 12.20
C HIS A 525 5.23 -5.40 11.04
N GLY A 526 5.36 -4.75 9.89
CA GLY A 526 6.06 -5.28 8.71
C GLY A 526 5.13 -5.70 7.58
N GLU A 527 5.77 -6.04 6.46
CA GLU A 527 5.10 -6.55 5.27
C GLU A 527 4.27 -7.80 5.56
N GLY A 528 3.03 -7.81 5.07
CA GLY A 528 2.09 -8.90 5.26
C GLY A 528 1.34 -8.89 6.59
N PHE A 529 1.86 -8.18 7.60
CA PHE A 529 1.16 -7.97 8.87
C PHE A 529 0.43 -6.61 8.90
N GLY A 530 1.13 -5.55 8.48
CA GLY A 530 0.59 -4.20 8.35
C GLY A 530 0.49 -3.41 9.64
N ILE A 531 -0.55 -2.56 9.69
CA ILE A 531 -0.83 -1.65 10.78
C ILE A 531 -1.82 -2.31 11.74
N SER A 532 -1.45 -2.41 13.03
CA SER A 532 -2.41 -2.76 14.09
C SER A 532 -3.29 -1.57 14.42
N PRO A 533 -4.61 -1.74 14.54
CA PRO A 533 -5.50 -0.69 15.00
C PRO A 533 -5.25 -0.38 16.50
N ASP A 534 -5.60 0.84 16.93
CA ASP A 534 -5.62 1.21 18.37
C ASP A 534 -6.81 0.54 19.08
N VAL A 535 -7.88 0.31 18.35
CA VAL A 535 -9.14 -0.28 18.84
C VAL A 535 -9.55 -1.39 17.89
N TRP A 536 -9.54 -2.59 18.41
CA TRP A 536 -9.93 -3.77 17.67
C TRP A 536 -11.44 -3.94 17.69
N THR A 537 -12.02 -4.32 16.57
CA THR A 537 -13.45 -4.62 16.45
C THR A 537 -13.72 -5.46 15.21
N ASN A 538 -14.79 -6.23 15.26
CA ASN A 538 -15.34 -6.90 14.08
C ASN A 538 -16.50 -6.10 13.49
N ARG A 539 -17.09 -6.59 12.42
CA ARG A 539 -18.20 -5.92 11.75
C ARG A 539 -19.45 -5.82 12.59
N ALA A 540 -19.75 -6.84 13.39
CA ALA A 540 -20.99 -6.89 14.18
C ALA A 540 -21.00 -5.82 15.26
N ASP A 541 -19.83 -5.56 15.89
CA ASP A 541 -19.70 -4.64 17.02
C ASP A 541 -19.18 -3.24 16.59
N LEU A 542 -18.94 -3.01 15.30
CA LEU A 542 -18.31 -1.77 14.81
C LEU A 542 -19.16 -0.54 15.13
N LEU A 543 -20.48 -0.58 14.92
CA LEU A 543 -21.35 0.57 15.18
C LEU A 543 -21.33 0.96 16.66
N GLU A 544 -21.44 -0.01 17.55
CA GLU A 544 -21.37 0.22 18.99
C GLU A 544 -20.00 0.75 19.40
N THR A 545 -18.92 0.20 18.81
CA THR A 545 -17.56 0.73 19.01
C THR A 545 -17.47 2.20 18.63
N LEU A 546 -18.03 2.61 17.50
CA LEU A 546 -18.01 4.00 17.04
C LEU A 546 -18.85 4.92 17.95
N VAL A 547 -20.01 4.48 18.39
CA VAL A 547 -20.84 5.23 19.33
C VAL A 547 -20.09 5.45 20.64
N ASN A 548 -19.44 4.41 21.18
CA ASN A 548 -18.64 4.51 22.40
C ASN A 548 -17.43 5.46 22.27
N LEU A 549 -16.77 5.45 21.10
CA LEU A 549 -15.62 6.33 20.84
C LEU A 549 -16.01 7.79 20.61
N THR A 550 -17.15 8.05 19.99
CA THR A 550 -17.59 9.39 19.59
C THR A 550 -18.54 10.04 20.58
N GLY A 551 -19.27 9.26 21.37
CA GLY A 551 -20.40 9.72 22.17
C GLY A 551 -21.61 10.19 21.33
N ASP A 552 -21.72 9.74 20.08
CA ASP A 552 -22.74 10.20 19.13
C ASP A 552 -23.71 9.06 18.77
N GLU A 553 -24.77 8.92 19.57
CA GLU A 553 -25.79 7.90 19.38
C GLU A 553 -26.56 8.04 18.05
N SER A 554 -26.59 9.26 17.46
CA SER A 554 -27.26 9.48 16.18
C SER A 554 -26.57 8.78 14.98
N LEU A 555 -25.37 8.23 15.17
CA LEU A 555 -24.73 7.36 14.19
C LEU A 555 -25.56 6.09 13.93
N CYS A 556 -26.29 5.56 14.92
CA CYS A 556 -27.15 4.39 14.76
C CYS A 556 -28.22 4.60 13.67
N GLU A 557 -28.73 5.81 13.53
CA GLU A 557 -29.72 6.15 12.49
C GLU A 557 -29.05 6.42 11.12
N LYS A 558 -27.86 7.02 11.13
CA LYS A 558 -27.19 7.49 9.89
C LYS A 558 -26.40 6.40 9.18
N ILE A 559 -25.79 5.49 9.92
CA ILE A 559 -24.97 4.41 9.39
C ILE A 559 -25.34 3.03 9.97
N PRO A 560 -26.64 2.65 10.00
CA PRO A 560 -27.10 1.41 10.67
C PRO A 560 -26.44 0.15 10.07
N ASN A 561 -26.03 0.22 8.81
CA ASN A 561 -25.47 -0.91 8.07
C ASN A 561 -23.94 -0.82 7.92
N ILE A 562 -23.24 -0.07 8.80
CA ILE A 562 -21.76 0.10 8.68
C ILE A 562 -21.01 -1.22 8.76
N GLY A 563 -21.58 -2.24 9.40
CA GLY A 563 -21.03 -3.59 9.42
C GLY A 563 -21.19 -4.37 8.11
N GLN A 564 -22.03 -3.89 7.18
CA GLN A 564 -22.23 -4.51 5.88
C GLN A 564 -21.28 -3.90 4.84
N ALA A 565 -21.06 -4.62 3.73
CA ALA A 565 -20.27 -4.09 2.62
C ALA A 565 -20.79 -2.73 2.15
N LEU A 566 -19.91 -1.85 1.72
CA LEU A 566 -20.27 -0.59 1.07
C LEU A 566 -21.11 -0.91 -0.19
N GLN A 567 -22.46 -0.81 -0.08
CA GLN A 567 -23.37 -1.07 -1.20
C GLN A 567 -23.33 0.04 -2.24
#